data_1f3abe13d91467246056e01c061389f2
#
_entry.id   1f3abe13d91467246056e01c061389f2
#
_cell.length_a   1.000
_cell.length_b   1.000
_cell.length_c   1.000
_cell.angle_alpha   90.00
_cell.angle_beta   90.00
_cell.angle_gamma   90.00
#
_symmetry.space_group_name_H-M   'P 1'
#
loop_
_entity.id
_entity.type
_entity.pdbx_description
1 polymer ?
#
loop_
_entity_poly.entity_id
_entity_poly.type
_entity_poly.pdbx_seq_one_letter_code
_entity_poly.pdbx_strand_id
1 'polypeptide(L)'
;MLRNALALQESNKYNCFYFIADYHAMTQKYDPKDLREQTISVTADLLATGINPKKSAIFIQSHVPEHANLAWIFNTITTVSQLERMVEYKEKLGDGQVPNTGLFDYPVLMAADILVYKSRRVPVGEDQRQHLELARDIARTFNGRFGETFKEPKAVLTRIPRVMSLNNPSKKMSKSIPSGCLYLQDSPKAIREKVMSAETDSMREIGYDPATRLGVSNLVLIYSEFSGDTPDEVVNKFTGKGYREFKESLADLIIEKLADFQEKRKKILKDKRAIIKILESGEKRVSPIAEKTMEEVRRKTGLI
;
A
#
# COMPACT_ATOMS: atom_id res chain seq x y z
N MET A 1 -3.10 -1.46 -6.44
CA MET A 1 -1.97 -2.19 -5.82
C MET A 1 -2.20 -3.71 -5.80
N LEU A 2 -3.23 -4.26 -5.13
CA LEU A 2 -3.46 -5.70 -4.99
C LEU A 2 -3.59 -6.45 -6.33
N ARG A 3 -4.30 -5.90 -7.34
CA ARG A 3 -4.38 -6.51 -8.68
C ARG A 3 -3.00 -6.68 -9.33
N ASN A 4 -2.10 -5.68 -9.18
CA ASN A 4 -0.75 -5.79 -9.71
C ASN A 4 0.10 -6.81 -8.94
N ALA A 5 -0.08 -6.90 -7.62
CA ALA A 5 0.55 -7.93 -6.80
C ALA A 5 0.15 -9.33 -7.25
N LEU A 6 -1.15 -9.56 -7.51
CA LEU A 6 -1.64 -10.81 -8.07
C LEU A 6 -1.07 -11.10 -9.46
N ALA A 7 -1.06 -10.10 -10.35
CA ALA A 7 -0.50 -10.27 -11.70
C ALA A 7 0.98 -10.63 -11.67
N LEU A 8 1.76 -10.04 -10.76
CA LEU A 8 3.16 -10.40 -10.56
C LEU A 8 3.32 -11.84 -10.05
N GLN A 9 2.52 -12.25 -9.06
CA GLN A 9 2.51 -13.62 -8.56
C GLN A 9 2.16 -14.62 -9.65
N GLU A 10 1.06 -14.38 -10.40
CA GLU A 10 0.58 -15.30 -11.43
C GLU A 10 1.49 -15.35 -12.66
N SER A 11 2.32 -14.34 -12.88
CA SER A 11 3.31 -14.36 -13.97
C SER A 11 4.35 -15.46 -13.81
N ASN A 12 4.53 -15.99 -12.59
CA ASN A 12 5.58 -16.97 -12.21
C ASN A 12 7.02 -16.54 -12.60
N LYS A 13 7.22 -15.24 -12.90
CA LYS A 13 8.53 -14.67 -13.29
C LYS A 13 9.32 -14.12 -12.11
N TYR A 14 8.65 -13.97 -10.95
CA TYR A 14 9.20 -13.32 -9.78
C TYR A 14 8.95 -14.14 -8.50
N ASN A 15 9.92 -14.13 -7.62
CA ASN A 15 9.70 -14.49 -6.22
C ASN A 15 9.10 -13.27 -5.54
N CYS A 16 7.82 -13.32 -5.19
CA CYS A 16 7.11 -12.21 -4.58
C CYS A 16 7.17 -12.32 -3.06
N PHE A 17 7.55 -11.20 -2.41
CA PHE A 17 7.62 -11.06 -0.96
C PHE A 17 6.65 -9.96 -0.53
N TYR A 18 5.76 -10.27 0.39
CA TYR A 18 4.78 -9.34 0.97
C TYR A 18 4.94 -9.36 2.47
N PHE A 19 5.28 -8.24 3.05
CA PHE A 19 5.38 -8.14 4.50
C PHE A 19 4.33 -7.19 5.07
N ILE A 20 3.93 -7.46 6.31
CA ILE A 20 3.10 -6.58 7.09
C ILE A 20 4.05 -5.59 7.77
N ALA A 21 3.93 -4.32 7.40
CA ALA A 21 4.83 -3.23 7.77
C ALA A 21 4.52 -2.71 9.19
N ASP A 22 4.70 -3.53 10.20
CA ASP A 22 4.39 -3.21 11.59
C ASP A 22 5.34 -2.16 12.18
N TYR A 23 6.65 -2.17 11.85
CA TYR A 23 7.55 -1.09 12.24
C TYR A 23 7.12 0.27 11.67
N HIS A 24 6.69 0.32 10.40
CA HIS A 24 6.18 1.55 9.81
C HIS A 24 4.89 2.03 10.51
N ALA A 25 4.04 1.11 10.95
CA ALA A 25 2.82 1.46 11.68
C ALA A 25 3.11 2.15 13.02
N MET A 26 4.27 1.86 13.65
CA MET A 26 4.70 2.47 14.92
C MET A 26 5.09 3.95 14.78
N THR A 27 5.29 4.47 13.58
CA THR A 27 5.60 5.90 13.35
C THR A 27 4.45 6.83 13.74
N GLN A 28 3.26 6.29 13.94
CA GLN A 28 2.06 6.99 14.40
C GLN A 28 1.65 6.48 15.79
N LYS A 29 0.78 7.25 16.47
CA LYS A 29 0.18 6.79 17.73
C LYS A 29 -0.65 5.54 17.47
N TYR A 30 -0.40 4.47 18.21
CA TYR A 30 -1.09 3.19 18.08
C TYR A 30 -1.36 2.56 19.44
N ASP A 31 -2.32 1.64 19.50
CA ASP A 31 -2.52 0.71 20.60
C ASP A 31 -1.85 -0.63 20.24
N PRO A 32 -1.04 -1.23 21.13
CA PRO A 32 -0.37 -2.50 20.86
C PRO A 32 -1.31 -3.67 20.54
N LYS A 33 -2.51 -3.66 21.12
CA LYS A 33 -3.52 -4.67 20.84
C LYS A 33 -4.09 -4.51 19.43
N ASP A 34 -4.41 -3.27 19.05
CA ASP A 34 -4.92 -2.93 17.73
C ASP A 34 -3.88 -3.24 16.64
N LEU A 35 -2.61 -2.93 16.87
CA LEU A 35 -1.53 -3.26 15.93
C LEU A 35 -1.47 -4.77 15.65
N ARG A 36 -1.58 -5.59 16.70
CA ARG A 36 -1.59 -7.05 16.57
C ARG A 36 -2.82 -7.55 15.81
N GLU A 37 -3.99 -7.01 16.11
CA GLU A 37 -5.22 -7.37 15.40
C GLU A 37 -5.19 -6.93 13.94
N GLN A 38 -4.65 -5.75 13.65
CA GLN A 38 -4.46 -5.25 12.29
C GLN A 38 -3.51 -6.12 11.47
N THR A 39 -2.43 -6.62 12.06
CA THR A 39 -1.51 -7.56 11.40
C THR A 39 -2.25 -8.80 10.88
N ILE A 40 -3.08 -9.42 11.72
CA ILE A 40 -3.92 -10.56 11.33
C ILE A 40 -4.94 -10.16 10.26
N SER A 41 -5.60 -9.01 10.45
CA SER A 41 -6.61 -8.50 9.53
C SER A 41 -6.05 -8.23 8.13
N VAL A 42 -4.92 -7.54 8.02
CA VAL A 42 -4.27 -7.23 6.73
C VAL A 42 -3.76 -8.51 6.06
N THR A 43 -3.24 -9.47 6.84
CA THR A 43 -2.87 -10.78 6.28
C THR A 43 -4.06 -11.52 5.70
N ALA A 44 -5.20 -11.49 6.40
CA ALA A 44 -6.44 -12.08 5.88
C ALA A 44 -6.93 -11.36 4.60
N ASP A 45 -6.75 -10.04 4.50
CA ASP A 45 -7.07 -9.27 3.30
C ASP A 45 -6.19 -9.71 2.12
N LEU A 46 -4.88 -9.87 2.31
CA LEU A 46 -3.97 -10.37 1.28
C LEU A 46 -4.37 -11.78 0.79
N LEU A 47 -4.67 -12.68 1.71
CA LEU A 47 -5.09 -14.04 1.38
C LEU A 47 -6.44 -14.05 0.65
N ALA A 48 -7.40 -13.24 1.10
CA ALA A 48 -8.73 -13.15 0.48
C ALA A 48 -8.69 -12.56 -0.93
N THR A 49 -7.71 -11.70 -1.24
CA THR A 49 -7.50 -11.20 -2.60
C THR A 49 -6.88 -12.22 -3.55
N GLY A 50 -6.43 -13.37 -3.06
CA GLY A 50 -5.84 -14.45 -3.87
C GLY A 50 -4.32 -14.54 -3.81
N ILE A 51 -3.65 -13.75 -2.95
CA ILE A 51 -2.22 -13.97 -2.71
C ILE A 51 -2.04 -15.36 -2.11
N ASN A 52 -1.30 -16.20 -2.83
CA ASN A 52 -1.09 -17.59 -2.46
C ASN A 52 0.22 -17.75 -1.68
N PRO A 53 0.17 -18.13 -0.39
CA PRO A 53 1.37 -18.26 0.45
C PRO A 53 2.33 -19.38 0.00
N LYS A 54 1.88 -20.30 -0.87
CA LYS A 54 2.77 -21.30 -1.48
C LYS A 54 3.63 -20.70 -2.61
N LYS A 55 3.09 -19.71 -3.34
CA LYS A 55 3.79 -19.02 -4.43
C LYS A 55 4.60 -17.82 -3.93
N SER A 56 4.06 -17.08 -2.97
CA SER A 56 4.64 -15.85 -2.44
C SER A 56 4.93 -15.99 -0.94
N ALA A 57 5.97 -15.34 -0.43
CA ALA A 57 6.17 -15.27 1.01
C ALA A 57 5.33 -14.12 1.58
N ILE A 58 4.57 -14.40 2.64
CA ILE A 58 3.85 -13.40 3.43
C ILE A 58 4.38 -13.50 4.86
N PHE A 59 4.91 -12.40 5.41
CA PHE A 59 5.56 -12.39 6.71
C PHE A 59 5.38 -11.05 7.43
N ILE A 60 5.84 -10.95 8.69
CA ILE A 60 5.82 -9.71 9.49
C ILE A 60 7.21 -9.08 9.40
N GLN A 61 7.28 -7.78 9.14
CA GLN A 61 8.52 -7.04 8.98
C GLN A 61 9.42 -7.18 10.22
N SER A 62 8.87 -6.99 11.42
CA SER A 62 9.63 -7.06 12.68
C SER A 62 10.16 -8.44 13.03
N HIS A 63 9.63 -9.50 12.40
CA HIS A 63 10.14 -10.87 12.60
C HIS A 63 11.43 -11.16 11.84
N VAL A 64 11.86 -10.26 10.96
CA VAL A 64 13.13 -10.34 10.22
C VAL A 64 14.01 -9.16 10.66
N PRO A 65 14.87 -9.34 11.70
CA PRO A 65 15.64 -8.25 12.30
C PRO A 65 16.54 -7.49 11.33
N GLU A 66 16.89 -8.13 10.22
CA GLU A 66 17.76 -7.59 9.18
C GLU A 66 17.22 -6.29 8.57
N HIS A 67 15.93 -6.08 8.57
CA HIS A 67 15.30 -4.81 8.14
C HIS A 67 15.82 -3.64 8.99
N ALA A 68 15.70 -3.74 10.32
CA ALA A 68 16.15 -2.71 11.25
C ALA A 68 17.67 -2.59 11.28
N ASN A 69 18.38 -3.73 11.23
CA ASN A 69 19.85 -3.75 11.22
C ASN A 69 20.41 -3.04 9.98
N LEU A 70 19.84 -3.29 8.81
CA LEU A 70 20.25 -2.65 7.57
C LEU A 70 19.88 -1.16 7.55
N ALA A 71 18.70 -0.81 8.08
CA ALA A 71 18.27 0.57 8.21
C ALA A 71 19.26 1.39 9.04
N TRP A 72 19.78 0.83 10.15
CA TRP A 72 20.80 1.49 10.95
C TRP A 72 22.07 1.78 10.14
N ILE A 73 22.56 0.80 9.36
CA ILE A 73 23.73 1.00 8.50
C ILE A 73 23.45 2.07 7.44
N PHE A 74 22.28 2.06 6.84
CA PHE A 74 21.88 3.05 5.85
C PHE A 74 21.76 4.47 6.44
N ASN A 75 21.35 4.60 7.70
CA ASN A 75 21.36 5.87 8.41
C ASN A 75 22.73 6.50 8.51
N THR A 76 23.81 5.70 8.55
CA THR A 76 25.18 6.25 8.60
C THR A 76 25.67 6.81 7.27
N ILE A 77 24.95 6.61 6.19
CA ILE A 77 25.28 7.07 4.84
C ILE A 77 24.19 7.92 4.18
N THR A 78 23.07 8.11 4.86
CA THR A 78 21.97 8.97 4.43
C THR A 78 22.07 10.32 5.14
N THR A 79 21.99 11.42 4.41
CA THR A 79 22.10 12.74 5.01
C THR A 79 20.74 13.23 5.54
N VAL A 80 20.79 14.01 6.63
CA VAL A 80 19.58 14.66 7.20
C VAL A 80 18.85 15.46 6.13
N SER A 81 19.57 16.19 5.28
CA SER A 81 18.98 16.99 4.20
C SER A 81 18.25 16.18 3.13
N GLN A 82 18.57 14.89 2.94
CA GLN A 82 17.80 14.01 2.07
C GLN A 82 16.44 13.70 2.68
N LEU A 83 16.39 13.43 3.98
CA LEU A 83 15.15 13.15 4.72
C LEU A 83 14.26 14.37 4.88
N GLU A 84 14.83 15.55 5.14
CA GLU A 84 14.09 16.83 5.22
C GLU A 84 13.39 17.19 3.90
N ARG A 85 13.86 16.69 2.76
CA ARG A 85 13.22 16.91 1.45
C ARG A 85 12.04 15.99 1.18
N MET A 86 11.80 14.96 2.03
CA MET A 86 10.68 14.04 1.83
C MET A 86 9.34 14.75 1.99
N VAL A 87 8.44 14.55 1.02
CA VAL A 87 7.14 15.26 0.94
C VAL A 87 6.28 14.94 2.16
N GLU A 88 6.18 13.68 2.54
CA GLU A 88 5.31 13.27 3.64
C GLU A 88 5.77 13.84 5.00
N TYR A 89 7.07 14.00 5.21
CA TYR A 89 7.61 14.66 6.39
C TYR A 89 7.18 16.13 6.44
N LYS A 90 7.29 16.85 5.30
CA LYS A 90 6.89 18.25 5.19
C LYS A 90 5.38 18.46 5.38
N GLU A 91 4.56 17.57 4.81
CA GLU A 91 3.10 17.62 4.97
C GLU A 91 2.70 17.52 6.44
N LYS A 92 3.29 16.58 7.19
CA LYS A 92 2.98 16.41 8.63
C LYS A 92 3.49 17.55 9.51
N LEU A 93 4.61 18.16 9.17
CA LEU A 93 5.04 19.41 9.84
C LEU A 93 4.04 20.53 9.61
N GLY A 94 3.52 20.67 8.39
CA GLY A 94 2.51 21.68 8.03
C GLY A 94 1.18 21.48 8.77
N ASP A 95 0.83 20.26 9.16
CA ASP A 95 -0.37 19.92 9.93
C ASP A 95 -0.23 20.20 11.45
N GLY A 96 0.90 20.78 11.89
CA GLY A 96 1.16 21.12 13.30
C GLY A 96 1.43 19.93 14.20
N GLN A 97 1.69 18.75 13.65
CA GLN A 97 2.09 17.57 14.41
C GLN A 97 3.57 17.67 14.81
N VAL A 98 3.90 17.21 16.01
CA VAL A 98 5.30 17.04 16.42
C VAL A 98 5.76 15.65 15.90
N PRO A 99 6.59 15.62 14.85
CA PRO A 99 7.03 14.34 14.29
C PRO A 99 8.02 13.65 15.24
N ASN A 100 7.87 12.35 15.43
CA ASN A 100 8.88 11.56 16.09
C ASN A 100 10.01 11.17 15.11
N THR A 101 11.13 10.70 15.66
CA THR A 101 12.29 10.27 14.85
C THR A 101 11.92 9.16 13.86
N GLY A 102 11.05 8.23 14.22
CA GLY A 102 10.60 7.17 13.32
C GLY A 102 9.86 7.70 12.09
N LEU A 103 9.08 8.78 12.25
CA LEU A 103 8.44 9.45 11.11
C LEU A 103 9.45 10.17 10.21
N PHE A 104 10.55 10.65 10.77
CA PHE A 104 11.64 11.25 10.01
C PHE A 104 12.45 10.20 9.26
N ASP A 105 12.67 9.04 9.87
CA ASP A 105 13.62 8.01 9.44
C ASP A 105 12.98 6.84 8.65
N TYR A 106 11.65 6.68 8.67
CA TYR A 106 11.02 5.55 7.98
C TYR A 106 11.38 5.41 6.48
N PRO A 107 11.74 6.47 5.72
CA PRO A 107 12.18 6.30 4.34
C PRO A 107 13.47 5.47 4.22
N VAL A 108 14.34 5.53 5.22
CA VAL A 108 15.56 4.70 5.28
C VAL A 108 15.20 3.25 5.63
N LEU A 109 14.26 3.05 6.56
CA LEU A 109 13.73 1.71 6.84
C LEU A 109 13.08 1.10 5.59
N MET A 110 12.30 1.87 4.82
CA MET A 110 11.72 1.40 3.56
C MET A 110 12.81 1.04 2.53
N ALA A 111 13.90 1.79 2.46
CA ALA A 111 15.03 1.43 1.61
C ALA A 111 15.66 0.10 2.05
N ALA A 112 15.80 -0.13 3.35
CA ALA A 112 16.27 -1.40 3.91
C ALA A 112 15.33 -2.56 3.59
N ASP A 113 14.00 -2.37 3.71
CA ASP A 113 12.97 -3.36 3.36
C ASP A 113 13.13 -3.87 1.92
N ILE A 114 13.48 -2.97 1.01
CA ILE A 114 13.64 -3.26 -0.42
C ILE A 114 15.00 -3.92 -0.69
N LEU A 115 16.06 -3.35 -0.14
CA LEU A 115 17.44 -3.69 -0.49
C LEU A 115 17.94 -4.95 0.23
N VAL A 116 17.41 -5.29 1.41
CA VAL A 116 17.77 -6.52 2.13
C VAL A 116 17.51 -7.78 1.31
N TYR A 117 16.49 -7.76 0.46
CA TYR A 117 16.15 -8.85 -0.48
C TYR A 117 16.75 -8.66 -1.87
N LYS A 118 17.56 -7.62 -2.09
CA LYS A 118 18.10 -7.23 -3.40
C LYS A 118 16.99 -7.15 -4.47
N SER A 119 15.84 -6.59 -4.08
CA SER A 119 14.64 -6.53 -4.90
C SER A 119 14.86 -5.71 -6.17
N ARG A 120 14.50 -6.27 -7.33
CA ARG A 120 14.65 -5.60 -8.63
C ARG A 120 13.41 -4.82 -9.05
N ARG A 121 12.25 -5.20 -8.55
CA ARG A 121 10.94 -4.65 -8.91
C ARG A 121 10.13 -4.39 -7.64
N VAL A 122 9.64 -3.18 -7.49
CA VAL A 122 8.85 -2.78 -6.32
C VAL A 122 7.52 -2.20 -6.81
N PRO A 123 6.38 -2.89 -6.56
CA PRO A 123 5.07 -2.35 -6.86
C PRO A 123 4.76 -1.19 -5.91
N VAL A 124 4.68 0.02 -6.46
CA VAL A 124 4.45 1.24 -5.68
C VAL A 124 3.37 2.10 -6.33
N GLY A 125 2.66 2.87 -5.50
CA GLY A 125 1.85 4.00 -5.94
C GLY A 125 2.74 5.17 -6.35
N GLU A 126 2.16 6.14 -7.04
CA GLU A 126 2.86 7.36 -7.47
C GLU A 126 3.43 8.14 -6.28
N ASP A 127 2.71 8.15 -5.15
CA ASP A 127 3.10 8.77 -3.89
C ASP A 127 4.37 8.18 -3.27
N GLN A 128 4.73 6.94 -3.62
CA GLN A 128 5.92 6.26 -3.12
C GLN A 128 7.16 6.38 -4.03
N ARG A 129 7.07 7.12 -5.15
CA ARG A 129 8.21 7.27 -6.08
C ARG A 129 9.41 7.91 -5.41
N GLN A 130 9.18 8.96 -4.61
CA GLN A 130 10.28 9.67 -3.93
C GLN A 130 11.04 8.75 -2.97
N HIS A 131 10.33 7.89 -2.24
CA HIS A 131 10.96 6.90 -1.35
C HIS A 131 11.80 5.88 -2.14
N LEU A 132 11.32 5.46 -3.31
CA LEU A 132 12.08 4.54 -4.15
C LEU A 132 13.33 5.19 -4.76
N GLU A 133 13.28 6.49 -5.10
CA GLU A 133 14.47 7.24 -5.51
C GLU A 133 15.48 7.32 -4.36
N LEU A 134 15.03 7.58 -3.13
CA LEU A 134 15.93 7.54 -1.96
C LEU A 134 16.58 6.16 -1.80
N ALA A 135 15.83 5.07 -1.98
CA ALA A 135 16.39 3.72 -1.92
C ALA A 135 17.47 3.48 -2.99
N ARG A 136 17.33 4.07 -4.19
CA ARG A 136 18.35 4.04 -5.25
C ARG A 136 19.58 4.85 -4.86
N ASP A 137 19.38 6.04 -4.32
CA ASP A 137 20.48 6.90 -3.86
C ASP A 137 21.29 6.21 -2.76
N ILE A 138 20.61 5.58 -1.80
CA ILE A 138 21.25 4.79 -0.74
C ILE A 138 22.03 3.61 -1.34
N ALA A 139 21.44 2.87 -2.30
CA ALA A 139 22.14 1.78 -2.95
C ALA A 139 23.42 2.25 -3.68
N ARG A 140 23.36 3.36 -4.40
CA ARG A 140 24.52 3.97 -5.08
C ARG A 140 25.59 4.42 -4.08
N THR A 141 25.17 5.11 -3.02
CA THR A 141 26.09 5.60 -1.97
C THR A 141 26.78 4.43 -1.27
N PHE A 142 26.03 3.37 -0.93
CA PHE A 142 26.59 2.17 -0.32
C PHE A 142 27.61 1.49 -1.25
N ASN A 143 27.22 1.28 -2.51
CA ASN A 143 28.09 0.62 -3.50
C ASN A 143 29.36 1.43 -3.76
N GLY A 144 29.24 2.75 -3.87
CA GLY A 144 30.40 3.64 -4.06
C GLY A 144 31.37 3.63 -2.89
N ARG A 145 30.87 3.47 -1.65
CA ARG A 145 31.68 3.51 -0.45
C ARG A 145 32.27 2.13 -0.06
N PHE A 146 31.47 1.07 -0.23
CA PHE A 146 31.79 -0.26 0.31
C PHE A 146 31.91 -1.36 -0.75
N GLY A 147 31.70 -1.01 -2.02
CA GLY A 147 31.75 -1.94 -3.15
C GLY A 147 30.36 -2.48 -3.52
N GLU A 148 30.24 -2.90 -4.78
CA GLU A 148 29.00 -3.36 -5.43
C GLU A 148 28.28 -4.42 -4.59
N THR A 149 27.08 -4.11 -4.10
CA THR A 149 26.26 -4.96 -3.23
C THR A 149 24.80 -4.96 -3.64
N PHE A 150 24.25 -3.77 -3.88
CA PHE A 150 22.83 -3.56 -4.17
C PHE A 150 22.61 -3.16 -5.62
N LYS A 151 21.53 -3.69 -6.22
CA LYS A 151 21.05 -3.22 -7.51
C LYS A 151 19.97 -2.18 -7.29
N GLU A 152 19.93 -1.15 -8.14
CA GLU A 152 18.90 -0.12 -8.06
C GLU A 152 17.52 -0.74 -8.36
N PRO A 153 16.55 -0.61 -7.44
CA PRO A 153 15.21 -1.14 -7.64
C PRO A 153 14.45 -0.32 -8.68
N LYS A 154 13.57 -0.97 -9.46
CA LYS A 154 12.70 -0.32 -10.45
C LYS A 154 11.26 -0.32 -9.97
N ALA A 155 10.60 0.83 -10.09
CA ALA A 155 9.17 0.93 -9.81
C ALA A 155 8.35 0.09 -10.80
N VAL A 156 7.37 -0.63 -10.27
CA VAL A 156 6.25 -1.16 -11.04
C VAL A 156 5.05 -0.31 -10.66
N LEU A 157 4.84 0.76 -11.42
CA LEU A 157 3.76 1.70 -11.13
C LEU A 157 2.40 1.03 -11.34
N THR A 158 1.49 1.29 -10.41
CA THR A 158 0.09 0.95 -10.59
C THR A 158 -0.53 1.95 -11.55
N ARG A 159 -1.25 1.47 -12.58
CA ARG A 159 -1.98 2.34 -13.52
C ARG A 159 -3.25 2.96 -12.90
N ILE A 160 -3.53 2.69 -11.63
CA ILE A 160 -4.75 3.15 -10.98
C ILE A 160 -4.61 4.63 -10.65
N PRO A 161 -5.50 5.47 -11.15
CA PRO A 161 -5.55 6.87 -10.80
C PRO A 161 -5.76 7.05 -9.29
N ARG A 162 -5.40 8.22 -8.80
CA ARG A 162 -5.57 8.58 -7.39
C ARG A 162 -7.07 8.67 -7.07
N VAL A 163 -7.56 7.77 -6.21
CA VAL A 163 -8.94 7.81 -5.72
C VAL A 163 -9.06 8.90 -4.65
N MET A 164 -10.08 9.76 -4.79
CA MET A 164 -10.30 10.89 -3.90
C MET A 164 -11.34 10.54 -2.83
N SER A 165 -11.33 11.29 -1.71
CA SER A 165 -12.31 11.15 -0.63
C SER A 165 -13.74 11.32 -1.14
N LEU A 166 -14.68 10.50 -0.66
CA LEU A 166 -16.09 10.61 -1.04
C LEU A 166 -16.75 11.89 -0.53
N ASN A 167 -16.29 12.40 0.63
CA ASN A 167 -16.87 13.58 1.29
C ASN A 167 -16.13 14.87 0.97
N ASN A 168 -14.94 14.77 0.39
CA ASN A 168 -14.14 15.92 -0.03
C ASN A 168 -13.25 15.50 -1.20
N PRO A 169 -13.76 15.56 -2.43
CA PRO A 169 -13.06 15.07 -3.61
C PRO A 169 -11.85 15.92 -4.03
N SER A 170 -11.55 17.02 -3.33
CA SER A 170 -10.30 17.75 -3.47
C SER A 170 -9.14 17.09 -2.70
N LYS A 171 -9.44 16.20 -1.74
CA LYS A 171 -8.46 15.49 -0.92
C LYS A 171 -8.37 14.02 -1.31
N LYS A 172 -7.18 13.44 -1.23
CA LYS A 172 -6.98 11.99 -1.41
C LYS A 172 -7.80 11.20 -0.39
N MET A 173 -8.38 10.07 -0.80
CA MET A 173 -9.00 9.12 0.12
C MET A 173 -7.98 8.66 1.15
N SER A 174 -8.30 8.84 2.43
CA SER A 174 -7.38 8.56 3.55
C SER A 174 -8.10 7.83 4.67
N LYS A 175 -7.42 6.87 5.29
CA LYS A 175 -7.90 6.17 6.49
C LYS A 175 -8.10 7.10 7.68
N SER A 176 -7.43 8.25 7.70
CA SER A 176 -7.56 9.28 8.75
C SER A 176 -8.93 9.95 8.74
N ILE A 177 -9.67 9.87 7.63
CA ILE A 177 -11.03 10.38 7.48
C ILE A 177 -11.96 9.24 7.09
N PRO A 178 -12.40 8.41 8.05
CA PRO A 178 -13.14 7.18 7.78
C PRO A 178 -14.45 7.37 7.00
N SER A 179 -15.14 8.50 7.22
CA SER A 179 -16.41 8.81 6.54
C SER A 179 -16.26 9.01 5.04
N GLY A 180 -15.09 9.49 4.58
CA GLY A 180 -14.77 9.69 3.17
C GLY A 180 -14.04 8.52 2.52
N CYS A 181 -13.84 7.41 3.26
CA CYS A 181 -13.04 6.26 2.80
C CYS A 181 -13.91 5.02 2.63
N LEU A 182 -13.83 4.37 1.45
CA LEU A 182 -14.37 3.03 1.23
C LEU A 182 -13.34 1.99 1.65
N TYR A 183 -13.74 1.10 2.54
CA TYR A 183 -12.93 -0.03 2.95
C TYR A 183 -13.41 -1.31 2.27
N LEU A 184 -12.50 -2.21 1.91
CA LEU A 184 -12.84 -3.52 1.34
C LEU A 184 -13.71 -4.37 2.28
N GLN A 185 -13.65 -4.08 3.58
CA GLN A 185 -14.38 -4.77 4.64
C GLN A 185 -15.68 -4.07 5.05
N ASP A 186 -16.04 -2.94 4.43
CA ASP A 186 -17.30 -2.24 4.71
C ASP A 186 -18.49 -3.16 4.43
N SER A 187 -19.47 -3.17 5.34
CA SER A 187 -20.70 -3.92 5.12
C SER A 187 -21.48 -3.36 3.92
N PRO A 188 -22.35 -4.15 3.27
CA PRO A 188 -23.20 -3.66 2.19
C PRO A 188 -23.96 -2.38 2.57
N LYS A 189 -24.45 -2.30 3.81
CA LYS A 189 -25.12 -1.09 4.34
C LYS A 189 -24.15 0.09 4.38
N ALA A 190 -22.95 -0.08 4.93
CA ALA A 190 -21.96 0.99 5.02
C ALA A 190 -21.49 1.46 3.63
N ILE A 191 -21.29 0.55 2.68
CA ILE A 191 -20.93 0.90 1.29
C ILE A 191 -22.04 1.78 0.70
N ARG A 192 -23.31 1.37 0.82
CA ARG A 192 -24.43 2.12 0.30
C ARG A 192 -24.55 3.51 0.93
N GLU A 193 -24.44 3.62 2.26
CA GLU A 193 -24.49 4.89 2.97
C GLU A 193 -23.37 5.84 2.51
N LYS A 194 -22.14 5.36 2.41
CA LYS A 194 -20.98 6.15 1.98
C LYS A 194 -21.09 6.61 0.52
N VAL A 195 -21.52 5.73 -0.38
CA VAL A 195 -21.67 6.08 -1.81
C VAL A 195 -22.83 7.05 -2.00
N MET A 196 -23.97 6.84 -1.33
CA MET A 196 -25.12 7.73 -1.44
C MET A 196 -24.83 9.13 -0.88
N SER A 197 -24.06 9.24 0.20
CA SER A 197 -23.64 10.52 0.79
C SER A 197 -22.45 11.19 0.10
N ALA A 198 -21.81 10.54 -0.88
CA ALA A 198 -20.66 11.08 -1.57
C ALA A 198 -20.96 12.43 -2.22
N GLU A 199 -20.00 13.35 -2.18
CA GLU A 199 -20.12 14.67 -2.78
C GLU A 199 -20.17 14.59 -4.31
N THR A 200 -21.07 15.36 -4.90
CA THR A 200 -21.22 15.56 -6.35
C THR A 200 -21.40 17.03 -6.64
N ASP A 201 -21.28 17.45 -7.89
CA ASP A 201 -21.55 18.83 -8.32
C ASP A 201 -23.06 19.11 -8.42
N SER A 202 -23.39 20.37 -8.76
CA SER A 202 -24.78 20.84 -8.96
C SER A 202 -25.35 20.51 -10.35
N MET A 203 -24.58 19.91 -11.24
CA MET A 203 -25.02 19.49 -12.55
C MET A 203 -25.92 18.26 -12.43
N ARG A 204 -26.90 18.09 -13.31
CA ARG A 204 -27.85 16.98 -13.24
C ARG A 204 -27.41 15.74 -14.00
N GLU A 205 -26.37 15.87 -14.83
CA GLU A 205 -25.88 14.81 -15.73
C GLU A 205 -24.61 14.18 -15.22
N ILE A 206 -24.44 12.88 -15.45
CA ILE A 206 -23.19 12.18 -15.18
C ILE A 206 -22.18 12.59 -16.25
N GLY A 207 -20.96 12.94 -15.81
CA GLY A 207 -19.87 13.32 -16.70
C GLY A 207 -18.51 13.04 -16.07
N TYR A 208 -17.47 13.02 -16.89
CA TYR A 208 -16.11 12.78 -16.47
C TYR A 208 -15.19 13.94 -16.89
N ASP A 209 -14.93 14.83 -15.95
CA ASP A 209 -13.94 15.90 -16.05
C ASP A 209 -13.23 16.04 -14.69
N PRO A 210 -12.09 15.37 -14.50
CA PRO A 210 -11.36 15.40 -13.23
C PRO A 210 -10.83 16.78 -12.82
N ALA A 211 -10.81 17.76 -13.72
CA ALA A 211 -10.35 19.11 -13.43
C ALA A 211 -11.45 19.99 -12.83
N THR A 212 -12.67 19.89 -13.32
CA THR A 212 -13.77 20.80 -12.95
C THR A 212 -14.89 20.10 -12.17
N ARG A 213 -15.04 18.78 -12.34
CA ARG A 213 -16.13 17.98 -11.78
C ARG A 213 -15.61 16.89 -10.85
N LEU A 214 -14.86 17.30 -9.82
CA LEU A 214 -14.07 16.41 -8.95
C LEU A 214 -14.89 15.26 -8.35
N GLY A 215 -16.08 15.55 -7.79
CA GLY A 215 -16.90 14.56 -7.06
C GLY A 215 -17.44 13.48 -7.99
N VAL A 216 -18.17 13.87 -9.04
CA VAL A 216 -18.76 12.91 -9.98
C VAL A 216 -17.67 12.15 -10.76
N SER A 217 -16.59 12.81 -11.15
CA SER A 217 -15.46 12.15 -11.83
C SER A 217 -14.79 11.08 -10.96
N ASN A 218 -14.66 11.33 -9.64
CA ASN A 218 -14.18 10.34 -8.71
C ASN A 218 -15.10 9.11 -8.63
N LEU A 219 -16.42 9.30 -8.61
CA LEU A 219 -17.38 8.20 -8.60
C LEU A 219 -17.36 7.42 -9.93
N VAL A 220 -17.28 8.12 -11.06
CA VAL A 220 -17.14 7.50 -12.40
C VAL A 220 -15.87 6.66 -12.46
N LEU A 221 -14.75 7.18 -11.93
CA LEU A 221 -13.49 6.46 -11.85
C LEU A 221 -13.61 5.20 -11.00
N ILE A 222 -14.24 5.28 -9.81
CA ILE A 222 -14.47 4.11 -8.95
C ILE A 222 -15.35 3.10 -9.68
N TYR A 223 -16.40 3.53 -10.38
CA TYR A 223 -17.25 2.63 -11.18
C TYR A 223 -16.43 1.92 -12.26
N SER A 224 -15.64 2.65 -13.03
CA SER A 224 -14.72 2.16 -14.06
C SER A 224 -13.78 1.08 -13.53
N GLU A 225 -13.17 1.31 -12.36
CA GLU A 225 -12.26 0.35 -11.74
C GLU A 225 -12.94 -0.95 -11.27
N PHE A 226 -14.22 -0.89 -10.89
CA PHE A 226 -14.96 -2.07 -10.47
C PHE A 226 -15.61 -2.82 -11.63
N SER A 227 -16.11 -2.11 -12.66
CA SER A 227 -16.75 -2.71 -13.83
C SER A 227 -15.72 -3.23 -14.85
N GLY A 228 -14.59 -2.53 -14.98
CA GLY A 228 -13.62 -2.73 -16.06
C GLY A 228 -13.90 -1.89 -17.31
N ASP A 229 -14.99 -1.13 -17.32
CA ASP A 229 -15.33 -0.18 -18.39
C ASP A 229 -14.41 1.06 -18.31
N THR A 230 -14.23 1.76 -19.40
CA THR A 230 -13.57 3.07 -19.41
C THR A 230 -14.48 4.15 -18.80
N PRO A 231 -13.93 5.28 -18.31
CA PRO A 231 -14.77 6.38 -17.81
C PRO A 231 -15.81 6.87 -18.80
N ASP A 232 -15.47 6.94 -20.10
CA ASP A 232 -16.38 7.37 -21.15
C ASP A 232 -17.51 6.36 -21.38
N GLU A 233 -17.23 5.07 -21.33
CA GLU A 233 -18.28 4.02 -21.39
C GLU A 233 -19.21 4.08 -20.20
N VAL A 234 -18.66 4.36 -18.99
CA VAL A 234 -19.50 4.57 -17.79
C VAL A 234 -20.40 5.79 -17.97
N VAL A 235 -19.88 6.94 -18.43
CA VAL A 235 -20.70 8.14 -18.71
C VAL A 235 -21.81 7.83 -19.69
N ASN A 236 -21.48 7.17 -20.80
CA ASN A 236 -22.46 6.80 -21.83
C ASN A 236 -23.57 5.88 -21.30
N LYS A 237 -23.23 4.93 -20.42
CA LYS A 237 -24.19 4.00 -19.78
C LYS A 237 -25.24 4.72 -18.92
N PHE A 238 -24.84 5.87 -18.36
CA PHE A 238 -25.69 6.67 -17.48
C PHE A 238 -26.23 7.97 -18.13
N THR A 239 -26.14 8.10 -19.45
CA THR A 239 -26.72 9.22 -20.18
C THR A 239 -28.22 9.31 -19.89
N GLY A 240 -28.71 10.51 -19.52
CA GLY A 240 -30.08 10.76 -19.15
C GLY A 240 -30.50 10.31 -17.75
N LYS A 241 -29.61 9.75 -16.96
CA LYS A 241 -29.85 9.31 -15.59
C LYS A 241 -29.32 10.32 -14.58
N GLY A 242 -30.00 10.38 -13.41
CA GLY A 242 -29.61 11.28 -12.32
C GLY A 242 -28.56 10.65 -11.38
N TYR A 243 -27.96 11.51 -10.54
CA TYR A 243 -26.95 11.08 -9.55
C TYR A 243 -27.43 9.99 -8.59
N ARG A 244 -28.69 9.99 -8.22
CA ARG A 244 -29.25 8.98 -7.32
C ARG A 244 -29.17 7.59 -7.95
N GLU A 245 -29.66 7.43 -9.16
CA GLU A 245 -29.64 6.15 -9.89
C GLU A 245 -28.20 5.67 -10.15
N PHE A 246 -27.31 6.61 -10.50
CA PHE A 246 -25.89 6.31 -10.68
C PHE A 246 -25.24 5.80 -9.39
N LYS A 247 -25.46 6.49 -8.26
CA LYS A 247 -24.90 6.11 -6.95
C LYS A 247 -25.47 4.78 -6.46
N GLU A 248 -26.76 4.52 -6.66
CA GLU A 248 -27.39 3.23 -6.35
C GLU A 248 -26.71 2.10 -7.14
N SER A 249 -26.53 2.29 -8.45
CA SER A 249 -25.85 1.32 -9.32
C SER A 249 -24.39 1.12 -8.94
N LEU A 250 -23.68 2.19 -8.57
CA LEU A 250 -22.29 2.11 -8.11
C LEU A 250 -22.18 1.32 -6.80
N ALA A 251 -23.09 1.58 -5.84
CA ALA A 251 -23.11 0.85 -4.58
C ALA A 251 -23.38 -0.64 -4.79
N ASP A 252 -24.33 -0.99 -5.65
CA ASP A 252 -24.65 -2.38 -5.99
C ASP A 252 -23.46 -3.09 -6.66
N LEU A 253 -22.79 -2.43 -7.61
CA LEU A 253 -21.60 -2.95 -8.27
C LEU A 253 -20.48 -3.23 -7.27
N ILE A 254 -20.21 -2.29 -6.35
CA ILE A 254 -19.16 -2.46 -5.33
C ILE A 254 -19.49 -3.64 -4.42
N ILE A 255 -20.73 -3.72 -3.94
CA ILE A 255 -21.22 -4.81 -3.06
C ILE A 255 -21.06 -6.15 -3.76
N GLU A 256 -21.50 -6.27 -5.00
CA GLU A 256 -21.37 -7.49 -5.80
C GLU A 256 -19.92 -7.92 -5.95
N LYS A 257 -19.06 -6.99 -6.38
CA LYS A 257 -17.62 -7.29 -6.63
C LYS A 257 -16.83 -7.61 -5.37
N LEU A 258 -17.25 -7.10 -4.21
CA LEU A 258 -16.59 -7.38 -2.94
C LEU A 258 -17.15 -8.61 -2.21
N ALA A 259 -18.30 -9.15 -2.62
CA ALA A 259 -18.97 -10.25 -1.91
C ALA A 259 -18.07 -11.50 -1.74
N ASP A 260 -17.43 -11.95 -2.82
CA ASP A 260 -16.52 -13.12 -2.81
C ASP A 260 -15.29 -12.87 -1.92
N PHE A 261 -14.69 -11.67 -2.03
CA PHE A 261 -13.58 -11.27 -1.18
C PHE A 261 -13.98 -11.27 0.30
N GLN A 262 -15.12 -10.67 0.64
CA GLN A 262 -15.59 -10.58 2.03
C GLN A 262 -15.94 -11.95 2.61
N GLU A 263 -16.53 -12.84 1.82
CA GLU A 263 -16.81 -14.21 2.24
C GLU A 263 -15.51 -15.00 2.49
N LYS A 264 -14.55 -14.93 1.56
CA LYS A 264 -13.21 -15.55 1.74
C LYS A 264 -12.52 -15.02 2.98
N ARG A 265 -12.50 -13.69 3.14
CA ARG A 265 -11.93 -13.03 4.32
C ARG A 265 -12.55 -13.54 5.63
N LYS A 266 -13.88 -13.60 5.68
CA LYS A 266 -14.62 -14.08 6.84
C LYS A 266 -14.25 -15.56 7.18
N LYS A 267 -14.09 -16.40 6.16
CA LYS A 267 -13.65 -17.79 6.35
C LYS A 267 -12.22 -17.87 6.89
N ILE A 268 -11.29 -17.08 6.34
CA ILE A 268 -9.89 -17.04 6.76
C ILE A 268 -9.75 -16.58 8.22
N LEU A 269 -10.48 -15.53 8.62
CA LEU A 269 -10.42 -14.98 9.98
C LEU A 269 -10.96 -15.92 11.06
N LYS A 270 -11.69 -16.97 10.71
CA LYS A 270 -12.13 -18.00 11.67
C LYS A 270 -10.95 -18.79 12.25
N ASP A 271 -9.85 -18.92 11.51
CA ASP A 271 -8.66 -19.65 11.95
C ASP A 271 -7.43 -18.73 12.00
N LYS A 272 -7.35 -17.91 13.07
CA LYS A 272 -6.20 -17.05 13.32
C LYS A 272 -4.88 -17.83 13.45
N ARG A 273 -4.92 -19.10 13.90
CA ARG A 273 -3.71 -19.92 14.03
C ARG A 273 -3.14 -20.31 12.66
N ALA A 274 -4.01 -20.59 11.69
CA ALA A 274 -3.57 -20.81 10.31
C ALA A 274 -2.90 -19.56 9.71
N ILE A 275 -3.44 -18.38 9.99
CA ILE A 275 -2.82 -17.11 9.54
C ILE A 275 -1.41 -16.97 10.12
N ILE A 276 -1.24 -17.20 11.42
CA ILE A 276 0.07 -17.12 12.09
C ILE A 276 1.06 -18.12 11.46
N LYS A 277 0.65 -19.36 11.23
CA LYS A 277 1.50 -20.38 10.56
C LYS A 277 1.93 -19.95 9.14
N ILE A 278 1.07 -19.25 8.41
CA ILE A 278 1.42 -18.69 7.09
C ILE A 278 2.51 -17.63 7.23
N LEU A 279 2.37 -16.72 8.19
CA LEU A 279 3.36 -15.67 8.47
C LEU A 279 4.71 -16.26 8.89
N GLU A 280 4.71 -17.23 9.82
CA GLU A 280 5.92 -17.97 10.24
C GLU A 280 6.58 -18.73 9.07
N SER A 281 5.78 -19.34 8.20
CA SER A 281 6.30 -20.01 7.01
C SER A 281 6.92 -19.02 6.02
N GLY A 282 6.32 -17.83 5.87
CA GLY A 282 6.86 -16.76 5.06
C GLY A 282 8.20 -16.25 5.60
N GLU A 283 8.27 -15.99 6.91
CA GLU A 283 9.49 -15.61 7.64
C GLU A 283 10.63 -16.61 7.40
N LYS A 284 10.38 -17.91 7.63
CA LYS A 284 11.39 -18.96 7.41
C LYS A 284 11.91 -19.01 5.96
N ARG A 285 11.13 -18.58 4.99
CA ARG A 285 11.56 -18.52 3.58
C ARG A 285 12.42 -17.30 3.26
N VAL A 286 12.20 -16.18 3.92
CA VAL A 286 12.87 -14.92 3.60
C VAL A 286 14.06 -14.63 4.49
N SER A 287 14.08 -15.09 5.75
CA SER A 287 15.19 -14.86 6.70
C SER A 287 16.54 -15.29 6.17
N PRO A 288 16.72 -16.48 5.56
CA PRO A 288 18.03 -16.86 5.02
C PRO A 288 18.52 -15.94 3.89
N ILE A 289 17.60 -15.32 3.15
CA ILE A 289 17.93 -14.36 2.08
C ILE A 289 18.41 -13.05 2.69
N ALA A 290 17.69 -12.57 3.71
CA ALA A 290 18.02 -11.35 4.44
C ALA A 290 19.37 -11.51 5.19
N GLU A 291 19.56 -12.62 5.92
CA GLU A 291 20.80 -12.96 6.62
C GLU A 291 21.99 -12.96 5.67
N LYS A 292 21.89 -13.65 4.53
CA LYS A 292 22.96 -13.68 3.52
C LYS A 292 23.34 -12.30 3.01
N THR A 293 22.36 -11.43 2.83
CA THR A 293 22.60 -10.03 2.43
C THR A 293 23.32 -9.28 3.55
N MET A 294 22.87 -9.49 4.80
CA MET A 294 23.49 -8.83 5.95
C MET A 294 24.90 -9.33 6.27
N GLU A 295 25.19 -10.60 6.04
CA GLU A 295 26.56 -11.13 6.13
C GLU A 295 27.49 -10.40 5.14
N GLU A 296 27.07 -10.24 3.89
CA GLU A 296 27.83 -9.50 2.88
C GLU A 296 28.02 -8.02 3.29
N VAL A 297 26.95 -7.38 3.78
CA VAL A 297 26.98 -6.00 4.24
C VAL A 297 27.94 -5.83 5.42
N ARG A 298 27.83 -6.66 6.46
CA ARG A 298 28.71 -6.60 7.65
C ARG A 298 30.17 -6.76 7.27
N ARG A 299 30.49 -7.73 6.43
CA ARG A 299 31.84 -7.94 5.93
C ARG A 299 32.42 -6.72 5.22
N LYS A 300 31.60 -6.09 4.34
CA LYS A 300 32.04 -4.92 3.57
C LYS A 300 32.13 -3.65 4.41
N THR A 301 31.32 -3.51 5.43
CA THR A 301 31.36 -2.37 6.35
C THR A 301 32.33 -2.54 7.52
N GLY A 302 32.94 -3.72 7.67
CA GLY A 302 33.92 -4.00 8.73
C GLY A 302 33.28 -4.30 10.09
N LEU A 303 32.00 -4.73 10.13
CA LEU A 303 31.31 -5.09 11.37
C LEU A 303 31.57 -6.53 11.85
N ILE A 304 32.30 -7.32 11.07
CA ILE A 304 32.80 -8.68 11.39
C ILE A 304 34.20 -8.86 10.81
#